data_111c448fd66fe5056d9c4761604aebaa
#
_entry.id   111c448fd66fe5056d9c4761604aebaa
#
_cell.length_a   1.000
_cell.length_b   1.000
_cell.length_c   1.000
_cell.angle_alpha   90.00
_cell.angle_beta   90.00
_cell.angle_gamma   90.00
#
_symmetry.space_group_name_H-M   'P 1'
#
loop_
_entity.id
_entity.type
_entity.pdbx_description
1 polymer ?
#
loop_
_entity_poly.entity_id
_entity_poly.type
_entity_poly.pdbx_seq_one_letter_code
_entity_poly.pdbx_strand_id
1 'polypeptide(L)'
;MITKREITEALALSCVESYFLAWLAKRFDVSKLYGESFVPIGQVFDDFAQGAKYEAYEGVPRIQETAEKAGIAAHVYSVFPMGVPGSREKLAECLKNQREEDLCLMHVNEAFFAEYKRKAWREDHYICVDGSLCWLNQYPLSEGRFTEERLKEVSGNAVCTYAFRNGRADTESDCEKKIRTQTFSSVCPPRESEKLEGALGVLRVTRKRLEKYFSGSEKIAGLLKAEILLLDKLYFYVRLRRLKGERRADAFKEELKEI
;
A
#
# COMPACT_ATOMS: atom_id res chain seq x y z
N MET A 1 -15.04 12.29 0.20
CA MET A 1 -14.49 10.91 0.33
C MET A 1 -13.72 10.51 -0.92
N ILE A 2 -12.74 9.57 -0.83
CA ILE A 2 -12.11 8.87 -1.97
C ILE A 2 -13.07 7.83 -2.54
N THR A 3 -12.85 7.40 -3.78
CA THR A 3 -13.72 6.47 -4.50
C THR A 3 -13.07 5.10 -4.69
N LYS A 4 -13.86 4.07 -5.00
CA LYS A 4 -13.37 2.73 -5.38
C LYS A 4 -12.35 2.78 -6.51
N ARG A 5 -12.58 3.62 -7.52
CA ARG A 5 -11.68 3.78 -8.65
C ARG A 5 -10.32 4.33 -8.20
N GLU A 6 -10.33 5.40 -7.41
CA GLU A 6 -9.09 6.04 -6.93
C GLU A 6 -8.22 5.08 -6.12
N ILE A 7 -8.80 4.26 -5.22
CA ILE A 7 -8.03 3.28 -4.47
C ILE A 7 -7.55 2.09 -5.31
N THR A 8 -8.28 1.72 -6.37
CA THR A 8 -7.85 0.66 -7.29
C THR A 8 -6.70 1.11 -8.19
N GLU A 9 -6.70 2.38 -8.58
CA GLU A 9 -5.65 3.00 -9.40
C GLU A 9 -4.40 3.36 -8.57
N ALA A 10 -4.51 3.42 -7.24
CA ALA A 10 -3.39 3.65 -6.35
C ALA A 10 -2.37 2.50 -6.40
N LEU A 11 -1.12 2.81 -6.72
CA LEU A 11 -0.03 1.84 -6.73
C LEU A 11 0.49 1.64 -5.30
N ALA A 12 -0.22 0.86 -4.51
CA ALA A 12 0.00 0.68 -3.08
C ALA A 12 0.35 -0.77 -2.71
N LEU A 13 1.09 -0.93 -1.63
CA LEU A 13 1.46 -2.22 -1.05
C LEU A 13 0.50 -2.65 0.06
N SER A 14 -0.21 -1.70 0.68
CA SER A 14 -1.19 -1.97 1.74
C SER A 14 -2.50 -1.20 1.55
N CYS A 15 -3.50 -1.56 2.36
CA CYS A 15 -4.79 -0.84 2.37
C CYS A 15 -4.61 0.61 2.84
N VAL A 16 -3.84 0.85 3.89
CA VAL A 16 -3.58 2.19 4.42
C VAL A 16 -2.88 3.06 3.39
N GLU A 17 -1.86 2.52 2.72
CA GLU A 17 -1.12 3.20 1.67
C GLU A 17 -2.01 3.53 0.46
N SER A 18 -2.94 2.63 0.09
CA SER A 18 -3.85 2.89 -1.03
C SER A 18 -4.81 4.05 -0.75
N TYR A 19 -5.37 4.14 0.45
CA TYR A 19 -6.21 5.27 0.84
C TYR A 19 -5.42 6.57 0.88
N PHE A 20 -4.20 6.52 1.44
CA PHE A 20 -3.35 7.69 1.56
C PHE A 20 -2.93 8.24 0.19
N LEU A 21 -2.49 7.38 -0.72
CA LEU A 21 -2.13 7.76 -2.09
C LEU A 21 -3.33 8.30 -2.88
N ALA A 22 -4.51 7.64 -2.78
CA ALA A 22 -5.73 8.11 -3.42
C ALA A 22 -6.17 9.49 -2.89
N TRP A 23 -6.02 9.72 -1.60
CA TRP A 23 -6.32 11.00 -0.98
C TRP A 23 -5.35 12.11 -1.39
N LEU A 24 -4.04 11.80 -1.44
CA LEU A 24 -3.00 12.72 -1.95
C LEU A 24 -3.26 13.08 -3.41
N ALA A 25 -3.62 12.10 -4.24
CA ALA A 25 -3.83 12.30 -5.68
C ALA A 25 -4.94 13.30 -6.02
N LYS A 26 -5.85 13.59 -5.09
CA LYS A 26 -6.87 14.63 -5.27
C LYS A 26 -6.30 16.05 -5.34
N ARG A 27 -5.07 16.26 -4.85
CA ARG A 27 -4.46 17.58 -4.72
C ARG A 27 -3.09 17.69 -5.35
N PHE A 28 -2.41 16.53 -5.54
CA PHE A 28 -1.04 16.49 -6.02
C PHE A 28 -0.89 15.41 -7.09
N ASP A 29 0.05 15.64 -7.99
CA ASP A 29 0.54 14.61 -8.89
C ASP A 29 1.43 13.63 -8.10
N VAL A 30 0.83 12.58 -7.56
CA VAL A 30 1.53 11.57 -6.75
C VAL A 30 2.61 10.81 -7.54
N SER A 31 2.60 10.88 -8.89
CA SER A 31 3.64 10.25 -9.71
C SER A 31 5.02 10.80 -9.37
N LYS A 32 5.10 12.07 -8.97
CA LYS A 32 6.35 12.72 -8.52
C LYS A 32 6.96 12.07 -7.27
N LEU A 33 6.14 11.47 -6.40
CA LEU A 33 6.59 10.77 -5.20
C LEU A 33 7.17 9.39 -5.53
N TYR A 34 6.83 8.84 -6.69
CA TYR A 34 7.18 7.48 -7.05
C TYR A 34 8.67 7.29 -7.38
N GLY A 35 9.39 8.36 -7.67
CA GLY A 35 10.84 8.30 -7.84
C GLY A 35 11.58 7.75 -6.63
N GLU A 36 11.11 8.02 -5.41
CA GLU A 36 11.68 7.50 -4.18
C GLU A 36 11.38 6.00 -3.92
N SER A 37 10.53 5.40 -4.75
CA SER A 37 10.16 3.97 -4.63
C SER A 37 11.19 3.02 -5.25
N PHE A 38 12.30 3.53 -5.80
CA PHE A 38 13.33 2.67 -6.37
C PHE A 38 13.99 1.81 -5.29
N VAL A 39 13.91 0.50 -5.48
CA VAL A 39 14.60 -0.49 -4.66
C VAL A 39 15.31 -1.51 -5.58
N PRO A 40 16.59 -1.82 -5.34
CA PRO A 40 17.31 -2.85 -6.07
C PRO A 40 16.67 -4.23 -5.92
N ILE A 41 16.60 -5.01 -6.99
CA ILE A 41 16.02 -6.37 -6.97
C ILE A 41 16.73 -7.25 -5.93
N GLY A 42 18.07 -7.22 -5.92
CA GLY A 42 18.88 -7.99 -4.98
C GLY A 42 18.54 -7.66 -3.53
N GLN A 43 18.41 -6.39 -3.19
CA GLN A 43 18.03 -5.96 -1.84
C GLN A 43 16.65 -6.52 -1.44
N VAL A 44 15.65 -6.43 -2.32
CA VAL A 44 14.32 -6.96 -2.02
C VAL A 44 14.38 -8.47 -1.78
N PHE A 45 15.10 -9.20 -2.60
CA PHE A 45 15.25 -10.65 -2.43
C PHE A 45 15.99 -11.03 -1.14
N ASP A 46 17.08 -10.34 -0.82
CA ASP A 46 17.85 -10.57 0.40
C ASP A 46 17.02 -10.26 1.65
N ASP A 47 16.29 -9.16 1.65
CA ASP A 47 15.43 -8.75 2.76
C ASP A 47 14.33 -9.80 3.01
N PHE A 48 13.64 -10.26 1.95
CA PHE A 48 12.64 -11.31 2.08
C PHE A 48 13.23 -12.67 2.46
N ALA A 49 14.42 -13.01 1.98
CA ALA A 49 15.12 -14.22 2.41
C ALA A 49 15.41 -14.19 3.92
N GLN A 50 15.75 -13.02 4.46
CA GLN A 50 15.99 -12.77 5.89
C GLN A 50 14.71 -12.63 6.72
N GLY A 51 13.51 -12.70 6.12
CA GLY A 51 12.24 -12.67 6.81
C GLY A 51 11.54 -11.31 6.81
N ALA A 52 12.00 -10.34 6.02
CA ALA A 52 11.25 -9.12 5.80
C ALA A 52 9.87 -9.44 5.19
N LYS A 53 8.92 -8.57 5.47
CA LYS A 53 7.56 -8.63 4.94
C LYS A 53 7.27 -7.35 4.15
N TYR A 54 6.08 -7.27 3.58
CA TYR A 54 5.61 -6.08 2.85
C TYR A 54 5.79 -4.79 3.65
N GLU A 55 5.58 -4.84 4.95
CA GLU A 55 5.64 -3.71 5.87
C GLU A 55 7.01 -3.01 5.88
N ALA A 56 8.09 -3.72 5.48
CA ALA A 56 9.41 -3.11 5.31
C ALA A 56 9.47 -2.13 4.12
N TYR A 57 8.56 -2.26 3.16
CA TYR A 57 8.50 -1.48 1.92
C TYR A 57 7.27 -0.60 1.81
N GLU A 58 6.27 -0.86 2.65
CA GLU A 58 5.06 -0.08 2.75
C GLU A 58 5.16 0.91 3.90
N GLY A 59 4.27 1.84 3.88
CA GLY A 59 3.98 2.62 5.06
C GLY A 59 3.69 4.07 4.72
N VAL A 60 2.60 4.51 5.29
CA VAL A 60 2.23 5.93 5.29
C VAL A 60 3.38 6.82 5.80
N PRO A 61 4.14 6.44 6.87
CA PRO A 61 5.30 7.22 7.31
C PRO A 61 6.33 7.47 6.22
N ARG A 62 6.63 6.45 5.39
CA ARG A 62 7.60 6.59 4.30
C ARG A 62 7.10 7.50 3.18
N ILE A 63 5.82 7.34 2.79
CA ILE A 63 5.18 8.21 1.80
C ILE A 63 5.05 9.61 2.34
N GLN A 64 4.71 9.76 3.61
CA GLN A 64 4.62 11.04 4.30
C GLN A 64 5.97 11.76 4.32
N GLU A 65 7.04 11.08 4.68
CA GLU A 65 8.40 11.63 4.64
C GLU A 65 8.81 12.07 3.22
N THR A 66 8.46 11.27 2.21
CA THR A 66 8.71 11.60 0.80
C THR A 66 7.88 12.80 0.37
N ALA A 67 6.63 12.87 0.78
CA ALA A 67 5.75 14.00 0.51
C ALA A 67 6.28 15.29 1.15
N GLU A 68 6.75 15.22 2.39
CA GLU A 68 7.37 16.36 3.10
C GLU A 68 8.64 16.85 2.40
N LYS A 69 9.51 15.95 1.94
CA LYS A 69 10.69 16.28 1.12
C LYS A 69 10.30 16.95 -0.20
N ALA A 70 9.15 16.61 -0.76
CA ALA A 70 8.57 17.22 -1.94
C ALA A 70 7.78 18.52 -1.63
N GLY A 71 7.84 19.04 -0.40
CA GLY A 71 7.12 20.23 0.03
C GLY A 71 5.63 20.00 0.29
N ILE A 72 5.19 18.74 0.38
CA ILE A 72 3.79 18.38 0.65
C ILE A 72 3.67 17.99 2.12
N ALA A 73 3.14 18.87 2.94
CA ALA A 73 2.91 18.56 4.36
C ALA A 73 1.60 17.78 4.55
N ALA A 74 1.72 16.46 4.66
CA ALA A 74 0.62 15.56 5.02
C ALA A 74 1.00 14.80 6.30
N HIS A 75 0.26 14.96 7.37
CA HIS A 75 0.59 14.36 8.66
C HIS A 75 -0.63 13.88 9.43
N VAL A 76 -0.40 12.92 10.31
CA VAL A 76 -1.39 12.49 11.30
C VAL A 76 -1.56 13.62 12.31
N TYR A 77 -2.78 14.14 12.42
CA TYR A 77 -3.07 15.17 13.40
C TYR A 77 -3.99 14.69 14.53
N SER A 78 -4.66 13.56 14.34
CA SER A 78 -5.56 13.00 15.34
C SER A 78 -5.47 11.47 15.34
N VAL A 79 -5.29 10.90 16.52
CA VAL A 79 -5.43 9.46 16.75
C VAL A 79 -6.45 9.29 17.88
N PHE A 80 -7.53 8.55 17.60
CA PHE A 80 -8.57 8.25 18.57
C PHE A 80 -8.31 6.86 19.16
N PRO A 81 -7.91 6.75 20.44
CA PRO A 81 -7.59 5.48 21.06
C PRO A 81 -8.87 4.71 21.40
N MET A 82 -9.11 3.57 20.77
CA MET A 82 -10.30 2.76 20.99
C MET A 82 -10.25 1.85 22.22
N GLY A 83 -9.07 1.68 22.83
CA GLY A 83 -8.90 0.85 24.03
C GLY A 83 -9.30 1.52 25.34
N VAL A 84 -9.69 2.80 25.31
CA VAL A 84 -10.11 3.55 26.49
C VAL A 84 -11.62 3.36 26.73
N PRO A 85 -12.08 3.15 27.99
CA PRO A 85 -13.51 3.06 28.29
C PRO A 85 -14.31 4.26 27.75
N GLY A 86 -15.44 4.02 27.12
CA GLY A 86 -16.31 5.05 26.52
C GLY A 86 -15.84 5.55 25.14
N SER A 87 -14.75 5.01 24.58
CA SER A 87 -14.25 5.41 23.26
C SER A 87 -15.24 5.08 22.15
N ARG A 88 -15.86 3.90 22.20
CA ARG A 88 -16.81 3.45 21.18
C ARG A 88 -18.07 4.30 21.14
N GLU A 89 -18.52 4.77 22.28
CA GLU A 89 -19.69 5.63 22.40
C GLU A 89 -19.44 7.01 21.77
N LYS A 90 -18.22 7.51 21.84
CA LYS A 90 -17.81 8.81 21.28
C LYS A 90 -17.35 8.73 19.81
N LEU A 91 -17.15 7.54 19.28
CA LEU A 91 -16.57 7.33 17.95
C LEU A 91 -17.40 8.03 16.86
N ALA A 92 -18.70 7.86 16.86
CA ALA A 92 -19.58 8.48 15.84
C ALA A 92 -19.51 10.02 15.90
N GLU A 93 -19.45 10.60 17.10
CA GLU A 93 -19.27 12.05 17.28
C GLU A 93 -17.91 12.51 16.80
N CYS A 94 -16.85 11.77 17.11
CA CYS A 94 -15.50 12.05 16.63
C CYS A 94 -15.43 12.05 15.10
N LEU A 95 -16.01 11.06 14.44
CA LEU A 95 -16.05 10.99 12.98
C LEU A 95 -16.85 12.12 12.36
N LYS A 96 -18.02 12.46 12.91
CA LYS A 96 -18.87 13.57 12.42
C LYS A 96 -18.19 14.93 12.54
N ASN A 97 -17.23 15.08 13.45
CA ASN A 97 -16.46 16.32 13.63
C ASN A 97 -15.22 16.41 12.75
N GLN A 98 -14.93 15.38 11.92
CA GLN A 98 -13.82 15.43 10.96
C GLN A 98 -14.13 16.41 9.82
N ARG A 99 -13.08 17.07 9.31
CA ARG A 99 -13.23 17.92 8.14
C ARG A 99 -13.41 17.06 6.89
N GLU A 100 -14.21 17.51 5.95
CA GLU A 100 -14.54 16.77 4.72
C GLU A 100 -13.29 16.46 3.88
N GLU A 101 -12.30 17.36 3.90
CA GLU A 101 -11.05 17.20 3.15
C GLU A 101 -10.05 16.23 3.79
N ASP A 102 -10.23 15.87 5.06
CA ASP A 102 -9.30 14.98 5.77
C ASP A 102 -9.48 13.51 5.37
N LEU A 103 -8.44 12.72 5.54
CA LEU A 103 -8.48 11.28 5.41
C LEU A 103 -8.65 10.67 6.80
N CYS A 104 -9.78 10.03 7.03
CA CYS A 104 -10.02 9.29 8.26
C CYS A 104 -9.96 7.79 8.01
N LEU A 105 -9.04 7.10 8.70
CA LEU A 105 -8.85 5.66 8.63
C LEU A 105 -9.22 5.03 9.96
N MET A 106 -10.13 4.06 9.92
CA MET A 106 -10.57 3.31 11.08
C MET A 106 -10.08 1.87 11.01
N HIS A 107 -9.41 1.41 12.06
CA HIS A 107 -9.14 0.00 12.24
C HIS A 107 -10.44 -0.76 12.45
N VAL A 108 -10.60 -1.91 11.82
CA VAL A 108 -11.79 -2.77 11.95
C VAL A 108 -11.45 -4.11 12.58
N ASN A 109 -12.40 -4.67 13.30
CA ASN A 109 -12.26 -5.98 13.92
C ASN A 109 -12.90 -7.11 13.06
N GLU A 110 -12.89 -8.33 13.56
CA GLU A 110 -13.43 -9.51 12.88
C GLU A 110 -14.92 -9.39 12.52
N ALA A 111 -15.72 -8.66 13.33
CA ALA A 111 -17.14 -8.49 13.08
C ALA A 111 -17.42 -7.76 11.75
N PHE A 112 -16.52 -6.89 11.30
CA PHE A 112 -16.63 -6.26 9.99
C PHE A 112 -16.58 -7.29 8.86
N PHE A 113 -15.77 -8.35 9.00
CA PHE A 113 -15.58 -9.40 7.98
C PHE A 113 -16.58 -10.53 8.07
N ALA A 114 -17.36 -10.63 9.14
CA ALA A 114 -18.35 -11.73 9.33
C ALA A 114 -19.32 -11.83 8.16
N GLU A 115 -19.74 -10.69 7.59
CA GLU A 115 -20.65 -10.63 6.45
C GLU A 115 -20.05 -11.16 5.14
N TYR A 116 -18.72 -11.15 5.02
CA TYR A 116 -18.02 -11.59 3.81
C TYR A 116 -17.72 -13.09 3.80
N LYS A 117 -18.13 -13.86 4.84
CA LYS A 117 -17.88 -15.31 4.98
C LYS A 117 -16.41 -15.72 4.71
N ARG A 118 -15.45 -14.84 4.97
CA ARG A 118 -14.02 -15.06 4.67
C ARG A 118 -13.27 -15.56 5.89
N LYS A 119 -12.49 -16.64 5.69
CA LYS A 119 -11.59 -17.22 6.70
C LYS A 119 -10.32 -16.41 6.96
N ALA A 120 -10.08 -15.32 6.23
CA ALA A 120 -8.83 -14.56 6.29
C ALA A 120 -9.10 -13.14 6.78
N TRP A 121 -9.42 -13.01 8.07
CA TRP A 121 -9.27 -11.75 8.76
C TRP A 121 -7.77 -11.49 9.04
N ARG A 122 -7.33 -10.24 8.82
CA ARG A 122 -6.01 -9.76 9.22
C ARG A 122 -6.17 -8.80 10.38
N GLU A 123 -5.35 -8.96 11.42
CA GLU A 123 -5.42 -8.17 12.64
C GLU A 123 -5.24 -6.65 12.41
N ASP A 124 -4.57 -6.25 11.32
CA ASP A 124 -4.23 -4.86 11.00
C ASP A 124 -4.97 -4.35 9.76
N HIS A 125 -6.30 -4.48 9.72
CA HIS A 125 -7.06 -3.97 8.58
C HIS A 125 -7.74 -2.64 8.88
N TYR A 126 -7.53 -1.70 7.96
CA TYR A 126 -8.13 -0.36 8.02
C TYR A 126 -9.09 -0.13 6.85
N ILE A 127 -10.11 0.66 7.10
CA ILE A 127 -11.04 1.18 6.10
C ILE A 127 -11.07 2.71 6.17
N CYS A 128 -11.43 3.35 5.06
CA CYS A 128 -11.70 4.79 5.05
C CYS A 128 -13.15 5.03 5.50
N VAL A 129 -13.35 5.98 6.41
CA VAL A 129 -14.69 6.37 6.91
C VAL A 129 -14.80 7.89 6.87
N ASP A 130 -15.97 8.42 6.51
CA ASP A 130 -16.22 9.87 6.53
C ASP A 130 -17.19 10.28 7.65
N GLY A 131 -17.37 11.61 7.78
CA GLY A 131 -18.26 12.19 8.78
C GLY A 131 -19.75 11.82 8.64
N SER A 132 -20.16 11.32 7.47
CA SER A 132 -21.50 10.78 7.22
C SER A 132 -21.62 9.29 7.56
N LEU A 133 -20.58 8.69 8.15
CA LEU A 133 -20.40 7.27 8.45
C LEU A 133 -20.42 6.38 7.19
N CYS A 134 -20.20 6.96 6.01
CA CYS A 134 -19.96 6.18 4.81
C CYS A 134 -18.53 5.61 4.86
N TRP A 135 -18.40 4.36 4.44
CA TRP A 135 -17.13 3.66 4.49
C TRP A 135 -16.74 3.07 3.13
N LEU A 136 -15.45 2.96 2.93
CA LEU A 136 -14.83 2.37 1.74
C LEU A 136 -13.77 1.37 2.17
N ASN A 137 -13.87 0.15 1.66
CA ASN A 137 -12.93 -0.95 1.91
C ASN A 137 -12.20 -1.34 0.62
N GLN A 138 -10.86 -1.47 0.70
CA GLN A 138 -10.05 -1.87 -0.45
C GLN A 138 -10.18 -3.37 -0.75
N TYR A 139 -10.26 -4.22 0.28
CA TYR A 139 -10.28 -5.68 0.08
C TYR A 139 -11.14 -6.41 1.11
N PRO A 140 -12.24 -7.03 0.66
CA PRO A 140 -12.82 -6.96 -0.69
C PRO A 140 -13.25 -5.54 -1.02
N LEU A 141 -13.11 -5.14 -2.29
CA LEU A 141 -13.51 -3.81 -2.74
C LEU A 141 -15.01 -3.60 -2.52
N SER A 142 -15.36 -2.83 -1.51
CA SER A 142 -16.74 -2.64 -1.06
C SER A 142 -16.92 -1.28 -0.40
N GLU A 143 -18.16 -0.81 -0.35
CA GLU A 143 -18.53 0.43 0.29
C GLU A 143 -19.91 0.30 0.91
N GLY A 144 -20.20 1.15 1.86
CA GLY A 144 -21.50 1.20 2.52
C GLY A 144 -21.60 2.35 3.51
N ARG A 145 -22.61 2.29 4.35
CA ARG A 145 -22.83 3.27 5.42
C ARG A 145 -23.12 2.54 6.73
N PHE A 146 -22.47 2.95 7.81
CA PHE A 146 -22.75 2.42 9.13
C PHE A 146 -23.96 3.11 9.78
N THR A 147 -24.70 2.34 10.59
CA THR A 147 -25.43 2.90 11.73
C THR A 147 -24.45 3.12 12.88
N GLU A 148 -24.80 3.92 13.86
CA GLU A 148 -23.93 4.15 15.04
C GLU A 148 -23.70 2.85 15.83
N GLU A 149 -24.70 1.97 15.92
CA GLU A 149 -24.60 0.67 16.56
C GLU A 149 -23.60 -0.22 15.83
N ARG A 150 -23.73 -0.33 14.50
CA ARG A 150 -22.84 -1.16 13.69
C ARG A 150 -21.40 -0.63 13.71
N LEU A 151 -21.24 0.69 13.69
CA LEU A 151 -19.92 1.32 13.82
C LEU A 151 -19.21 0.89 15.12
N LYS A 152 -19.92 0.91 16.26
CA LYS A 152 -19.38 0.48 17.55
C LYS A 152 -19.00 -0.99 17.57
N GLU A 153 -19.81 -1.83 16.92
CA GLU A 153 -19.58 -3.27 16.84
C GLU A 153 -18.30 -3.61 16.02
N VAL A 154 -18.12 -2.97 14.86
CA VAL A 154 -17.04 -3.29 13.92
C VAL A 154 -15.73 -2.55 14.20
N SER A 155 -15.74 -1.51 15.03
CA SER A 155 -14.55 -0.73 15.31
C SER A 155 -13.49 -1.53 16.07
N GLY A 156 -12.24 -1.41 15.61
CA GLY A 156 -11.06 -2.05 16.20
C GLY A 156 -10.33 -1.16 17.21
N ASN A 157 -9.01 -1.05 17.07
CA ASN A 157 -8.12 -0.46 18.09
C ASN A 157 -7.85 1.03 17.92
N ALA A 158 -7.98 1.58 16.72
CA ALA A 158 -7.58 2.95 16.43
C ALA A 158 -8.38 3.61 15.32
N VAL A 159 -8.45 4.93 15.39
CA VAL A 159 -8.86 5.81 14.30
C VAL A 159 -7.76 6.83 14.10
N CYS A 160 -7.30 6.99 12.88
CA CYS A 160 -6.26 7.94 12.51
C CYS A 160 -6.80 8.96 11.52
N THR A 161 -6.54 10.24 11.74
CA THR A 161 -6.94 11.31 10.82
C THR A 161 -5.72 12.04 10.28
N TYR A 162 -5.65 12.14 8.96
CA TYR A 162 -4.59 12.84 8.22
C TYR A 162 -5.13 14.11 7.62
N ALA A 163 -4.35 15.20 7.73
CA ALA A 163 -4.66 16.50 7.15
C ALA A 163 -3.50 17.04 6.32
N PHE A 164 -3.83 17.87 5.33
CA PHE A 164 -2.83 18.67 4.65
C PHE A 164 -2.53 19.96 5.41
N ARG A 165 -1.25 20.33 5.44
CA ARG A 165 -0.81 21.68 5.75
C ARG A 165 0.06 22.15 4.60
N ASN A 166 -0.35 23.20 3.94
CA ASN A 166 0.30 23.94 2.85
C ASN A 166 1.60 23.35 2.30
N GLY A 167 1.63 22.92 1.05
CA GLY A 167 2.85 22.45 0.40
C GLY A 167 2.90 22.81 -1.07
N ARG A 168 4.08 23.23 -1.56
CA ARG A 168 4.43 23.25 -2.97
C ARG A 168 5.34 22.08 -3.25
N ALA A 169 4.96 21.24 -4.21
CA ALA A 169 5.83 20.16 -4.69
C ALA A 169 6.83 20.75 -5.71
N ASP A 170 8.05 21.02 -5.27
CA ASP A 170 9.11 21.58 -6.13
C ASP A 170 10.46 20.85 -5.99
N THR A 171 10.49 19.57 -5.64
CA THR A 171 11.76 18.85 -5.54
C THR A 171 11.90 17.76 -6.59
N GLU A 172 13.03 17.82 -7.32
CA GLU A 172 13.47 16.73 -8.16
C GLU A 172 13.93 15.55 -7.28
N SER A 173 13.47 14.36 -7.60
CA SER A 173 13.88 13.13 -6.92
C SER A 173 15.33 12.76 -7.30
N ASP A 174 16.11 12.29 -6.32
CA ASP A 174 17.44 11.69 -6.54
C ASP A 174 17.40 10.29 -7.21
N CYS A 175 16.24 9.91 -7.75
CA CYS A 175 15.97 8.59 -8.33
C CYS A 175 16.97 8.21 -9.42
N GLU A 176 17.26 9.11 -10.38
CA GLU A 176 18.20 8.85 -11.45
C GLU A 176 19.62 8.58 -10.92
N LYS A 177 20.06 9.32 -9.89
CA LYS A 177 21.36 9.12 -9.25
C LYS A 177 21.40 7.77 -8.55
N LYS A 178 20.34 7.39 -7.82
CA LYS A 178 20.24 6.07 -7.17
C LYS A 178 20.33 4.93 -8.16
N ILE A 179 19.64 5.04 -9.31
CA ILE A 179 19.68 4.02 -10.38
C ILE A 179 21.11 3.90 -10.97
N ARG A 180 21.77 5.03 -11.25
CA ARG A 180 23.12 5.05 -11.86
C ARG A 180 24.20 4.50 -10.93
N THR A 181 24.03 4.61 -9.62
CA THR A 181 25.02 4.15 -8.62
C THR A 181 24.80 2.72 -8.17
N GLN A 182 23.77 2.05 -8.70
CA GLN A 182 23.49 0.67 -8.34
C GLN A 182 24.57 -0.27 -8.89
N THR A 183 25.23 -1.01 -8.00
CA THR A 183 26.09 -2.14 -8.36
C THR A 183 25.24 -3.38 -8.54
N PHE A 184 25.36 -4.03 -9.71
CA PHE A 184 24.73 -5.32 -9.94
C PHE A 184 25.54 -6.41 -9.23
N SER A 185 25.08 -6.83 -8.06
CA SER A 185 25.55 -8.05 -7.41
C SER A 185 24.74 -9.26 -7.91
N SER A 186 25.31 -10.45 -7.78
CA SER A 186 24.57 -11.68 -8.10
C SER A 186 23.30 -11.77 -7.25
N VAL A 187 22.15 -11.80 -7.91
CA VAL A 187 20.84 -11.82 -7.27
C VAL A 187 20.44 -13.27 -6.98
N CYS A 188 20.20 -13.60 -5.73
CA CYS A 188 19.73 -14.91 -5.32
C CYS A 188 18.27 -14.80 -4.82
N PRO A 189 17.29 -15.36 -5.53
CA PRO A 189 15.89 -15.29 -5.11
C PRO A 189 15.64 -16.13 -3.84
N PRO A 190 14.67 -15.73 -3.00
CA PRO A 190 14.25 -16.51 -1.84
C PRO A 190 13.85 -17.94 -2.21
N ARG A 191 14.27 -18.91 -1.40
CA ARG A 191 13.97 -20.35 -1.63
C ARG A 191 12.54 -20.73 -1.26
N GLU A 192 11.90 -20.00 -0.38
CA GLU A 192 10.52 -20.23 0.05
C GLU A 192 9.54 -19.52 -0.88
N SER A 193 8.55 -20.24 -1.38
CA SER A 193 7.58 -19.70 -2.37
C SER A 193 6.80 -18.49 -1.84
N GLU A 194 6.50 -18.45 -0.54
CA GLU A 194 5.80 -17.32 0.08
C GLU A 194 6.67 -16.07 0.10
N LYS A 195 7.93 -16.21 0.47
CA LYS A 195 8.90 -15.11 0.48
C LYS A 195 9.19 -14.59 -0.93
N LEU A 196 9.31 -15.49 -1.90
CA LEU A 196 9.50 -15.13 -3.30
C LEU A 196 8.26 -14.41 -3.85
N GLU A 197 7.04 -14.89 -3.57
CA GLU A 197 5.80 -14.21 -3.97
C GLU A 197 5.74 -12.80 -3.37
N GLY A 198 6.09 -12.64 -2.09
CA GLY A 198 6.14 -11.35 -1.40
C GLY A 198 7.12 -10.39 -2.08
N ALA A 199 8.35 -10.83 -2.30
CA ALA A 199 9.38 -10.04 -2.96
C ALA A 199 8.97 -9.59 -4.37
N LEU A 200 8.44 -10.51 -5.19
CA LEU A 200 7.92 -10.18 -6.52
C LEU A 200 6.74 -9.20 -6.46
N GLY A 201 5.88 -9.31 -5.44
CA GLY A 201 4.78 -8.37 -5.21
C GLY A 201 5.28 -6.94 -4.98
N VAL A 202 6.31 -6.77 -4.13
CA VAL A 202 6.96 -5.46 -3.89
C VAL A 202 7.58 -4.92 -5.18
N LEU A 203 8.36 -5.73 -5.88
CA LEU A 203 9.01 -5.33 -7.13
C LEU A 203 8.01 -4.86 -8.18
N ARG A 204 6.90 -5.58 -8.36
CA ARG A 204 5.83 -5.20 -9.29
C ARG A 204 5.26 -3.80 -9.01
N VAL A 205 4.95 -3.52 -7.74
CA VAL A 205 4.38 -2.20 -7.36
C VAL A 205 5.42 -1.10 -7.53
N THR A 206 6.63 -1.31 -7.05
CA THR A 206 7.70 -0.30 -7.14
C THR A 206 8.10 -0.01 -8.60
N ARG A 207 8.12 -1.00 -9.50
CA ARG A 207 8.39 -0.80 -10.93
C ARG A 207 7.24 -0.05 -11.64
N LYS A 208 5.98 -0.34 -11.30
CA LYS A 208 4.82 0.42 -11.80
C LYS A 208 4.85 1.89 -11.34
N ARG A 209 5.31 2.15 -10.13
CA ARG A 209 5.55 3.52 -9.64
C ARG A 209 6.62 4.23 -10.46
N LEU A 210 7.76 3.58 -10.70
CA LEU A 210 8.84 4.13 -11.53
C LEU A 210 8.41 4.36 -12.98
N GLU A 211 7.63 3.48 -13.57
CA GLU A 211 7.06 3.67 -14.91
C GLU A 211 6.23 4.97 -14.97
N LYS A 212 5.41 5.22 -13.96
CA LYS A 212 4.64 6.46 -13.86
C LYS A 212 5.54 7.69 -13.67
N TYR A 213 6.56 7.58 -12.82
CA TYR A 213 7.53 8.66 -12.60
C TYR A 213 8.28 9.03 -13.89
N PHE A 214 8.73 8.02 -14.66
CA PHE A 214 9.45 8.20 -15.91
C PHE A 214 8.54 8.27 -17.15
N SER A 215 7.25 8.53 -17.00
CA SER A 215 6.30 8.58 -18.11
C SER A 215 6.68 9.59 -19.22
N GLY A 216 7.45 10.63 -18.89
CA GLY A 216 8.02 11.58 -19.86
C GLY A 216 9.23 11.06 -20.65
N SER A 217 9.78 9.89 -20.29
CA SER A 217 10.92 9.26 -20.99
C SER A 217 10.47 7.94 -21.64
N GLU A 218 10.12 7.96 -22.92
CA GLU A 218 9.61 6.80 -23.65
C GLU A 218 10.55 5.59 -23.57
N LYS A 219 11.87 5.82 -23.64
CA LYS A 219 12.87 4.75 -23.55
C LYS A 219 12.86 4.08 -22.16
N ILE A 220 12.88 4.85 -21.08
CA ILE A 220 12.89 4.31 -19.71
C ILE A 220 11.56 3.64 -19.39
N ALA A 221 10.44 4.29 -19.74
CA ALA A 221 9.11 3.72 -19.53
C ALA A 221 8.93 2.41 -20.31
N GLY A 222 9.47 2.32 -21.53
CA GLY A 222 9.44 1.09 -22.34
C GLY A 222 10.19 -0.07 -21.68
N LEU A 223 11.39 0.18 -21.13
CA LEU A 223 12.15 -0.83 -20.38
C LEU A 223 11.43 -1.29 -19.13
N LEU A 224 10.87 -0.34 -18.36
CA LEU A 224 10.11 -0.66 -17.15
C LEU A 224 8.84 -1.47 -17.46
N LYS A 225 8.14 -1.18 -18.57
CA LYS A 225 7.00 -1.99 -19.03
C LYS A 225 7.38 -3.44 -19.32
N ALA A 226 8.51 -3.65 -19.97
CA ALA A 226 9.01 -5.00 -20.24
C ALA A 226 9.36 -5.74 -18.93
N GLU A 227 10.04 -5.07 -18.00
CA GLU A 227 10.34 -5.62 -16.66
C GLU A 227 9.07 -5.94 -15.88
N ILE A 228 8.07 -5.05 -15.88
CA ILE A 228 6.79 -5.25 -15.20
C ILE A 228 6.06 -6.47 -15.77
N LEU A 229 6.04 -6.64 -17.09
CA LEU A 229 5.42 -7.80 -17.72
C LEU A 229 6.05 -9.12 -17.29
N LEU A 230 7.38 -9.15 -17.18
CA LEU A 230 8.12 -10.31 -16.68
C LEU A 230 7.80 -10.57 -15.21
N LEU A 231 7.85 -9.54 -14.36
CA LEU A 231 7.51 -9.63 -12.95
C LEU A 231 6.05 -10.08 -12.71
N ASP A 232 5.10 -9.63 -13.54
CA ASP A 232 3.71 -10.08 -13.47
C ASP A 232 3.60 -11.57 -13.76
N LYS A 233 4.27 -12.08 -14.82
CA LYS A 233 4.30 -13.51 -15.13
C LYS A 233 4.89 -14.34 -14.00
N LEU A 234 6.07 -13.96 -13.51
CA LEU A 234 6.76 -14.63 -12.41
C LEU A 234 5.90 -14.66 -11.13
N TYR A 235 5.33 -13.52 -10.75
CA TYR A 235 4.47 -13.40 -9.59
C TYR A 235 3.27 -14.35 -9.66
N PHE A 236 2.52 -14.33 -10.77
CA PHE A 236 1.34 -15.20 -10.91
C PHE A 236 1.71 -16.67 -10.98
N TYR A 237 2.83 -17.01 -11.59
CA TYR A 237 3.33 -18.38 -11.63
C TYR A 237 3.67 -18.89 -10.23
N VAL A 238 4.51 -18.15 -9.48
CA VAL A 238 4.88 -18.50 -8.09
C VAL A 238 3.65 -18.60 -7.19
N ARG A 239 2.73 -17.64 -7.31
CA ARG A 239 1.47 -17.65 -6.55
C ARG A 239 0.62 -18.89 -6.85
N LEU A 240 0.50 -19.28 -8.12
CA LEU A 240 -0.24 -20.47 -8.52
C LEU A 240 0.39 -21.74 -7.93
N ARG A 241 1.72 -21.87 -8.01
CA ARG A 241 2.47 -23.01 -7.44
C ARG A 241 2.29 -23.10 -5.94
N ARG A 242 2.42 -21.96 -5.23
CA ARG A 242 2.16 -21.90 -3.77
C ARG A 242 0.73 -22.30 -3.39
N LEU A 243 -0.27 -21.85 -4.15
CA LEU A 243 -1.67 -22.24 -3.92
C LEU A 243 -1.92 -23.74 -4.15
N LYS A 244 -1.11 -24.40 -4.99
CA LYS A 244 -1.10 -25.86 -5.15
C LYS A 244 -0.32 -26.61 -4.06
N GLY A 245 0.20 -25.90 -3.05
CA GLY A 245 0.89 -26.49 -1.89
C GLY A 245 2.41 -26.55 -2.01
N GLU A 246 3.01 -26.02 -3.07
CA GLU A 246 4.46 -26.00 -3.24
C GLU A 246 5.10 -24.92 -2.36
N ARG A 247 5.81 -25.36 -1.33
CA ARG A 247 6.41 -24.48 -0.32
C ARG A 247 7.78 -23.94 -0.70
N ARG A 248 8.47 -24.58 -1.66
CA ARG A 248 9.84 -24.26 -2.04
C ARG A 248 9.92 -23.86 -3.51
N ALA A 249 10.54 -22.70 -3.76
CA ALA A 249 10.70 -22.16 -5.11
C ALA A 249 11.74 -22.95 -5.95
N ASP A 250 12.69 -23.62 -5.31
CA ASP A 250 13.66 -24.48 -5.98
C ASP A 250 13.03 -25.74 -6.62
N ALA A 251 11.83 -26.15 -6.16
CA ALA A 251 11.07 -27.24 -6.76
C ALA A 251 10.60 -26.96 -8.20
N PHE A 252 10.51 -25.67 -8.58
CA PHE A 252 10.08 -25.23 -9.90
C PHE A 252 11.03 -24.20 -10.54
N LYS A 253 12.30 -24.24 -10.10
CA LYS A 253 13.34 -23.27 -10.53
C LYS A 253 13.63 -23.35 -12.02
N GLU A 254 13.56 -24.53 -12.63
CA GLU A 254 13.83 -24.68 -14.06
C GLU A 254 12.74 -24.02 -14.90
N GLU A 255 11.46 -24.16 -14.50
CA GLU A 255 10.36 -23.51 -15.20
C GLU A 255 10.41 -21.98 -15.06
N LEU A 256 10.98 -21.46 -13.94
CA LEU A 256 11.19 -20.02 -13.77
C LEU A 256 12.24 -19.43 -14.73
N LYS A 257 13.15 -20.27 -15.28
CA LYS A 257 14.14 -19.83 -16.26
C LYS A 257 13.53 -19.66 -17.68
N GLU A 258 12.39 -20.28 -17.92
CA GLU A 258 11.71 -20.25 -19.22
C GLU A 258 10.73 -19.06 -19.34
N ILE A 259 10.44 -18.40 -18.24
CA ILE A 259 9.57 -17.22 -18.17
C ILE A 259 10.36 -15.93 -18.37
#